data_beee611567a2b4007c16dd869ea4b471
#
_entry.id   beee611567a2b4007c16dd869ea4b471
#
_cell.length_a   1.000
_cell.length_b   1.000
_cell.length_c   1.000
_cell.angle_alpha   90.00
_cell.angle_beta   90.00
_cell.angle_gamma   90.00
#
_symmetry.space_group_name_H-M   'P 1'
#
loop_
_entity.id
_entity.type
_entity.pdbx_description
1 polymer ?
#
loop_
_entity_poly.entity_id
_entity_poly.type
_entity_poly.pdbx_seq_one_letter_code
_entity_poly.pdbx_strand_id
1 'polypeptide(L)'
;MKITVTGGKGGTGKSTVATNLAWILSERHRVVLVDADVECPNDHILLSANLEKEENVTLFKPKFDYKKCTACGLCIERCEENALVKFKEGYPFLMPTLCSGCRTCQLVCPVDGAILDDHRLVGHTYEAKINEKLHLVTGLLEEGEERSYPTVLAARRRAMKIDADIHLFDTMPGTGNHVAAAIEDSKIVIAVSEPTPLGEHDLEMILKLLEKLKLKAWIVINRSDLGDITNHKRIAEKYGAEIIAEIPTSDEIVKSYVSGVPVVKMYPQGVTANVFREIAKRVEGVM
;
A
#
# COMPACT_ATOMS: atom_id res chain seq x y z
N MET A 1 16.54 -4.60 -2.90
CA MET A 1 15.52 -5.04 -3.91
C MET A 1 14.12 -4.68 -3.42
N LYS A 2 13.20 -4.28 -4.31
CA LYS A 2 11.80 -4.04 -3.94
C LYS A 2 10.89 -5.16 -4.43
N ILE A 3 10.02 -5.65 -3.55
CA ILE A 3 8.99 -6.67 -3.81
C ILE A 3 7.67 -6.13 -3.26
N THR A 4 6.57 -6.45 -3.93
CA THR A 4 5.26 -6.05 -3.43
C THR A 4 4.30 -7.23 -3.41
N VAL A 5 3.56 -7.38 -2.33
CA VAL A 5 2.42 -8.28 -2.18
C VAL A 5 1.15 -7.47 -2.38
N THR A 6 0.29 -7.92 -3.28
CA THR A 6 -0.96 -7.23 -3.64
C THR A 6 -2.10 -8.22 -3.89
N GLY A 7 -3.30 -7.73 -4.07
CA GLY A 7 -4.47 -8.55 -4.41
C GLY A 7 -5.70 -7.69 -4.67
N GLY A 8 -6.63 -8.18 -5.45
CA GLY A 8 -7.78 -7.41 -5.92
C GLY A 8 -8.80 -7.06 -4.84
N LYS A 9 -8.97 -7.88 -3.80
CA LYS A 9 -9.94 -7.63 -2.71
C LYS A 9 -9.33 -7.76 -1.32
N GLY A 10 -10.06 -7.26 -0.31
CA GLY A 10 -9.76 -7.48 1.10
C GLY A 10 -9.94 -8.97 1.49
N GLY A 11 -9.18 -9.42 2.48
CA GLY A 11 -9.33 -10.76 3.06
C GLY A 11 -8.69 -11.92 2.31
N THR A 12 -8.02 -11.70 1.17
CA THR A 12 -7.34 -12.77 0.40
C THR A 12 -6.09 -13.31 1.07
N GLY A 13 -5.60 -12.68 2.16
CA GLY A 13 -4.41 -13.11 2.89
C GLY A 13 -3.11 -12.42 2.47
N LYS A 14 -3.16 -11.25 1.84
CA LYS A 14 -1.98 -10.45 1.48
C LYS A 14 -1.04 -10.25 2.66
N SER A 15 -1.54 -9.67 3.74
CA SER A 15 -0.77 -9.38 4.95
C SER A 15 -0.22 -10.63 5.62
N THR A 16 -0.97 -11.75 5.56
CA THR A 16 -0.45 -13.06 6.00
C THR A 16 0.75 -13.49 5.16
N VAL A 17 0.67 -13.33 3.82
CA VAL A 17 1.80 -13.65 2.93
C VAL A 17 2.96 -12.70 3.19
N ALA A 18 2.71 -11.40 3.27
CA ALA A 18 3.73 -10.37 3.45
C ALA A 18 4.49 -10.53 4.79
N THR A 19 3.79 -10.68 5.90
CA THR A 19 4.41 -10.81 7.23
C THR A 19 5.21 -12.10 7.40
N ASN A 20 4.69 -13.23 6.89
CA ASN A 20 5.42 -14.50 6.93
C ASN A 20 6.65 -14.48 6.02
N LEU A 21 6.54 -13.92 4.82
CA LEU A 21 7.66 -13.76 3.90
C LEU A 21 8.73 -12.83 4.47
N ALA A 22 8.34 -11.67 5.04
CA ALA A 22 9.24 -10.74 5.69
C ALA A 22 9.99 -11.41 6.86
N TRP A 23 9.30 -12.21 7.67
CA TRP A 23 9.91 -12.92 8.78
C TRP A 23 11.00 -13.90 8.29
N ILE A 24 10.70 -14.76 7.32
CA ILE A 24 11.67 -15.74 6.80
C ILE A 24 12.86 -15.04 6.16
N LEU A 25 12.61 -14.06 5.29
CA LEU A 25 13.69 -13.32 4.62
C LEU A 25 14.59 -12.61 5.64
N SER A 26 14.05 -12.15 6.77
CA SER A 26 14.83 -11.50 7.82
C SER A 26 15.80 -12.44 8.57
N GLU A 27 15.68 -13.74 8.43
CA GLU A 27 16.66 -14.67 9.00
C GLU A 27 18.05 -14.47 8.37
N ARG A 28 18.11 -14.05 7.10
CA ARG A 28 19.36 -13.90 6.33
C ARG A 28 19.62 -12.47 5.88
N HIS A 29 18.58 -11.72 5.51
CA HIS A 29 18.65 -10.41 4.88
C HIS A 29 18.14 -9.31 5.79
N ARG A 30 18.58 -8.06 5.59
CA ARG A 30 17.95 -6.89 6.19
C ARG A 30 16.68 -6.59 5.40
N VAL A 31 15.52 -6.61 6.05
CA VAL A 31 14.20 -6.46 5.45
C VAL A 31 13.49 -5.26 6.07
N VAL A 32 12.92 -4.44 5.23
CA VAL A 32 11.91 -3.45 5.61
C VAL A 32 10.56 -3.91 5.06
N LEU A 33 9.65 -4.28 5.95
CA LEU A 33 8.25 -4.50 5.62
C LEU A 33 7.54 -3.15 5.64
N VAL A 34 6.76 -2.87 4.62
CA VAL A 34 5.99 -1.62 4.50
C VAL A 34 4.51 -1.96 4.44
N ASP A 35 3.81 -1.66 5.51
CA ASP A 35 2.36 -1.72 5.55
C ASP A 35 1.81 -0.47 4.84
N ALA A 36 1.44 -0.66 3.58
CA ALA A 36 0.84 0.35 2.73
C ALA A 36 -0.69 0.21 2.61
N ASP A 37 -1.31 -0.65 3.43
CA ASP A 37 -2.76 -0.65 3.67
C ASP A 37 -3.12 0.44 4.68
N VAL A 38 -2.97 1.69 4.26
CA VAL A 38 -3.05 2.86 5.14
C VAL A 38 -4.45 3.12 5.71
N GLU A 39 -5.49 2.49 5.16
CA GLU A 39 -6.86 2.57 5.67
C GLU A 39 -7.10 1.61 6.84
N CYS A 40 -6.47 0.43 6.78
CA CYS A 40 -6.62 -0.62 7.78
C CYS A 40 -5.29 -1.36 8.04
N PRO A 41 -4.23 -0.65 8.48
CA PRO A 41 -2.92 -1.27 8.68
C PRO A 41 -2.99 -2.34 9.78
N ASN A 42 -2.44 -3.51 9.48
CA ASN A 42 -2.54 -4.66 10.37
C ASN A 42 -1.24 -5.48 10.54
N ASP A 43 -0.20 -5.18 9.77
CA ASP A 43 1.07 -5.88 9.85
C ASP A 43 1.71 -5.79 11.24
N HIS A 44 1.58 -4.65 11.93
CA HIS A 44 2.05 -4.48 13.30
C HIS A 44 1.35 -5.43 14.27
N ILE A 45 0.05 -5.69 14.08
CA ILE A 45 -0.72 -6.64 14.89
C ILE A 45 -0.24 -8.06 14.61
N LEU A 46 -0.06 -8.43 13.31
CA LEU A 46 0.40 -9.75 12.90
C LEU A 46 1.86 -10.06 13.29
N LEU A 47 2.61 -9.04 13.67
CA LEU A 47 4.00 -9.14 14.13
C LEU A 47 4.13 -8.87 15.65
N SER A 48 3.02 -8.65 16.38
CA SER A 48 3.01 -8.25 17.79
C SER A 48 3.92 -7.05 18.07
N ALA A 49 3.89 -6.05 17.20
CA ALA A 49 4.76 -4.88 17.25
C ALA A 49 4.04 -3.64 17.77
N ASN A 50 4.74 -2.81 18.55
CA ASN A 50 4.29 -1.47 18.90
C ASN A 50 4.81 -0.48 17.85
N LEU A 51 3.92 0.37 17.35
CA LEU A 51 4.28 1.44 16.44
C LEU A 51 4.89 2.61 17.21
N GLU A 52 6.01 3.10 16.73
CA GLU A 52 6.80 4.19 17.34
C GLU A 52 7.15 5.25 16.28
N LYS A 53 7.82 6.33 16.70
CA LYS A 53 8.38 7.37 15.84
C LYS A 53 7.35 7.92 14.85
N GLU A 54 6.22 8.37 15.36
CA GLU A 54 5.18 8.99 14.55
C GLU A 54 5.70 10.20 13.76
N GLU A 55 5.37 10.25 12.49
CA GLU A 55 5.57 11.41 11.60
C GLU A 55 4.25 11.77 10.91
N ASN A 56 3.88 13.04 10.98
CA ASN A 56 2.68 13.54 10.31
C ASN A 56 2.85 13.59 8.79
N VAL A 57 1.83 13.17 8.07
CA VAL A 57 1.71 13.34 6.63
C VAL A 57 0.74 14.48 6.35
N THR A 58 1.24 15.52 5.70
CA THR A 58 0.44 16.72 5.43
C THR A 58 0.35 17.01 3.93
N LEU A 59 -0.77 17.59 3.51
CA LEU A 59 -0.95 18.17 2.19
C LEU A 59 -1.01 19.69 2.27
N PHE A 60 -0.54 20.33 1.20
CA PHE A 60 -0.74 21.76 1.03
C PHE A 60 -2.24 22.10 1.06
N LYS A 61 -2.56 23.20 1.72
CA LYS A 61 -3.88 23.81 1.76
C LYS A 61 -3.70 25.32 1.55
N PRO A 62 -4.40 25.95 0.58
CA PRO A 62 -4.28 27.39 0.39
C PRO A 62 -4.88 28.16 1.59
N LYS A 63 -4.16 29.15 2.07
CA LYS A 63 -4.63 30.15 3.01
C LYS A 63 -4.69 31.50 2.29
N PHE A 64 -5.89 32.08 2.20
CA PHE A 64 -6.11 33.33 1.48
C PHE A 64 -5.84 34.54 2.35
N ASP A 65 -5.00 35.47 1.87
CA ASP A 65 -4.91 36.83 2.40
C ASP A 65 -5.93 37.72 1.67
N TYR A 66 -7.11 37.87 2.25
CA TYR A 66 -8.19 38.64 1.66
C TYR A 66 -7.89 40.15 1.56
N LYS A 67 -6.86 40.66 2.23
CA LYS A 67 -6.41 42.06 2.07
C LYS A 67 -5.67 42.27 0.75
N LYS A 68 -5.01 41.23 0.25
CA LYS A 68 -4.30 41.25 -1.04
C LYS A 68 -5.13 40.71 -2.18
N CYS A 69 -6.09 39.83 -1.90
CA CYS A 69 -6.91 39.17 -2.91
C CYS A 69 -7.79 40.18 -3.65
N THR A 70 -7.73 40.20 -4.97
CA THR A 70 -8.54 41.08 -5.83
C THR A 70 -9.88 40.46 -6.25
N ALA A 71 -10.23 39.28 -5.72
CA ALA A 71 -11.46 38.54 -6.08
C ALA A 71 -11.60 38.25 -7.59
N CYS A 72 -10.49 38.13 -8.34
CA CYS A 72 -10.49 37.92 -9.79
C CYS A 72 -11.08 36.56 -10.23
N GLY A 73 -11.19 35.59 -9.33
CA GLY A 73 -11.80 34.28 -9.58
C GLY A 73 -10.94 33.23 -10.26
N LEU A 74 -9.73 33.55 -10.76
CA LEU A 74 -8.88 32.61 -11.52
C LEU A 74 -8.57 31.31 -10.75
N CYS A 75 -8.32 31.41 -9.44
CA CYS A 75 -8.06 30.23 -8.61
C CYS A 75 -9.25 29.30 -8.50
N ILE A 76 -10.48 29.85 -8.56
CA ILE A 76 -11.74 29.08 -8.54
C ILE A 76 -11.91 28.38 -9.90
N GLU A 77 -11.77 29.13 -10.99
CA GLU A 77 -11.94 28.65 -12.37
C GLU A 77 -10.98 27.50 -12.71
N ARG A 78 -9.74 27.56 -12.20
CA ARG A 78 -8.67 26.58 -12.46
C ARG A 78 -8.58 25.46 -11.44
N CYS A 79 -9.53 25.38 -10.50
CA CYS A 79 -9.54 24.30 -9.51
C CYS A 79 -10.21 23.05 -10.10
N GLU A 80 -9.42 22.10 -10.59
CA GLU A 80 -9.87 20.81 -11.15
C GLU A 80 -10.74 20.00 -10.16
N GLU A 81 -10.45 20.12 -8.85
CA GLU A 81 -11.19 19.43 -7.80
C GLU A 81 -12.45 20.14 -7.36
N ASN A 82 -12.77 21.32 -7.92
CA ASN A 82 -13.86 22.18 -7.47
C ASN A 82 -13.83 22.47 -5.95
N ALA A 83 -12.65 22.43 -5.36
CA ALA A 83 -12.43 22.66 -3.95
C ALA A 83 -12.54 24.15 -3.55
N LEU A 84 -12.55 25.05 -4.52
CA LEU A 84 -12.70 26.50 -4.32
C LEU A 84 -14.02 26.96 -4.89
N VAL A 85 -14.82 27.60 -4.04
CA VAL A 85 -16.12 28.16 -4.45
C VAL A 85 -16.12 29.67 -4.27
N LYS A 86 -16.94 30.36 -5.05
CA LYS A 86 -17.14 31.81 -4.93
C LYS A 86 -18.00 32.11 -3.70
N PHE A 87 -17.49 32.93 -2.81
CA PHE A 87 -18.22 33.39 -1.62
C PHE A 87 -18.51 34.90 -1.73
N LYS A 88 -18.95 35.53 -0.65
CA LYS A 88 -19.31 36.95 -0.61
C LYS A 88 -18.30 37.83 -1.36
N GLU A 89 -18.77 38.81 -2.12
CA GLU A 89 -17.98 39.77 -2.89
C GLU A 89 -17.02 39.13 -3.91
N GLY A 90 -17.20 37.82 -4.21
CA GLY A 90 -16.40 37.10 -5.19
C GLY A 90 -15.14 36.45 -4.66
N TYR A 91 -14.87 36.55 -3.37
CA TYR A 91 -13.70 35.92 -2.76
C TYR A 91 -13.74 34.39 -2.82
N PRO A 92 -12.57 33.73 -2.98
CA PRO A 92 -12.50 32.28 -2.95
C PRO A 92 -12.73 31.75 -1.52
N PHE A 93 -13.53 30.71 -1.40
CA PHE A 93 -13.69 29.95 -0.15
C PHE A 93 -13.29 28.50 -0.39
N LEU A 94 -12.46 27.96 0.50
CA LEU A 94 -11.93 26.59 0.39
C LEU A 94 -12.90 25.59 1.05
N MET A 95 -13.16 24.50 0.34
CA MET A 95 -13.74 23.27 0.87
C MET A 95 -12.57 22.25 1.09
N PRO A 96 -12.04 22.13 2.33
CA PRO A 96 -10.75 21.46 2.57
C PRO A 96 -10.73 19.98 2.17
N THR A 97 -11.86 19.27 2.36
CA THR A 97 -11.98 17.85 2.02
C THR A 97 -11.87 17.56 0.52
N LEU A 98 -12.24 18.52 -0.33
CA LEU A 98 -12.11 18.39 -1.78
C LEU A 98 -10.71 18.74 -2.29
N CYS A 99 -9.90 19.48 -1.51
CA CYS A 99 -8.61 19.97 -1.96
C CYS A 99 -7.56 18.85 -2.03
N SER A 100 -7.00 18.60 -3.21
CA SER A 100 -5.93 17.62 -3.44
C SER A 100 -4.52 18.14 -3.10
N GLY A 101 -4.37 19.43 -2.76
CA GLY A 101 -3.07 20.04 -2.46
C GLY A 101 -2.19 20.32 -3.69
N CYS A 102 -2.75 20.34 -4.90
CA CYS A 102 -2.02 20.47 -6.17
C CYS A 102 -1.34 21.82 -6.40
N ARG A 103 -1.63 22.85 -5.59
CA ARG A 103 -1.07 24.21 -5.69
C ARG A 103 -1.46 25.00 -6.97
N THR A 104 -2.31 24.49 -7.85
CA THR A 104 -2.74 25.19 -9.07
C THR A 104 -3.29 26.59 -8.74
N CYS A 105 -4.10 26.71 -7.68
CA CYS A 105 -4.64 27.99 -7.25
C CYS A 105 -3.56 29.04 -6.92
N GLN A 106 -2.45 28.62 -6.33
CA GLN A 106 -1.30 29.47 -5.99
C GLN A 106 -0.53 29.86 -7.25
N LEU A 107 -0.32 28.90 -8.17
CA LEU A 107 0.44 29.14 -9.42
C LEU A 107 -0.27 30.10 -10.38
N VAL A 108 -1.61 30.07 -10.42
CA VAL A 108 -2.39 30.92 -11.33
C VAL A 108 -2.76 32.28 -10.73
N CYS A 109 -2.46 32.51 -9.44
CA CYS A 109 -2.79 33.76 -8.78
C CYS A 109 -1.93 34.90 -9.30
N PRO A 110 -2.51 36.00 -9.85
CA PRO A 110 -1.74 37.10 -10.37
C PRO A 110 -1.17 38.04 -9.27
N VAL A 111 -1.60 37.82 -8.03
CA VAL A 111 -1.22 38.68 -6.89
C VAL A 111 -0.29 37.91 -5.97
N ASP A 112 0.96 38.32 -5.91
CA ASP A 112 1.96 37.70 -5.05
C ASP A 112 1.57 37.82 -3.56
N GLY A 113 1.66 36.67 -2.87
CA GLY A 113 1.33 36.55 -1.47
C GLY A 113 -0.16 36.67 -1.12
N ALA A 114 -1.07 36.65 -2.12
CA ALA A 114 -2.51 36.56 -1.83
C ALA A 114 -2.95 35.14 -1.46
N ILE A 115 -2.16 34.12 -1.82
CA ILE A 115 -2.36 32.71 -1.44
C ILE A 115 -1.10 32.21 -0.75
N LEU A 116 -1.20 31.98 0.53
CA LEU A 116 -0.11 31.53 1.41
C LEU A 116 -0.18 30.00 1.56
N ASP A 117 0.95 29.41 1.93
CA ASP A 117 1.04 28.01 2.31
C ASP A 117 0.37 27.78 3.67
N ASP A 118 -0.52 26.85 3.72
CA ASP A 118 -1.02 26.19 4.91
C ASP A 118 -1.07 24.68 4.65
N HIS A 119 -1.24 23.87 5.69
CA HIS A 119 -1.19 22.43 5.59
C HIS A 119 -2.38 21.82 6.32
N ARG A 120 -2.87 20.71 5.81
CA ARG A 120 -3.79 19.84 6.53
C ARG A 120 -3.18 18.47 6.74
N LEU A 121 -3.41 17.91 7.90
CA LEU A 121 -3.06 16.54 8.21
C LEU A 121 -3.89 15.59 7.35
N VAL A 122 -3.27 14.55 6.80
CA VAL A 122 -3.93 13.54 5.97
C VAL A 122 -3.59 12.11 6.40
N GLY A 123 -2.63 11.95 7.29
CA GLY A 123 -2.23 10.65 7.81
C GLY A 123 -0.95 10.73 8.61
N HIS A 124 -0.46 9.56 8.97
CA HIS A 124 0.74 9.38 9.78
C HIS A 124 1.60 8.26 9.21
N THR A 125 2.86 8.27 9.50
CA THR A 125 3.73 7.10 9.32
C THR A 125 4.42 6.76 10.63
N TYR A 126 4.66 5.47 10.83
CA TYR A 126 5.26 4.91 12.03
C TYR A 126 6.38 3.95 11.67
N GLU A 127 7.25 3.66 12.62
CA GLU A 127 8.25 2.60 12.53
C GLU A 127 8.11 1.64 13.69
N ALA A 128 8.56 0.39 13.49
CA ALA A 128 8.80 -0.56 14.56
C ALA A 128 10.02 -1.43 14.20
N LYS A 129 10.85 -1.73 15.18
CA LYS A 129 11.91 -2.74 15.07
C LYS A 129 11.36 -4.07 15.54
N ILE A 130 11.20 -5.02 14.62
CA ILE A 130 10.64 -6.35 14.93
C ILE A 130 11.72 -7.29 15.44
N ASN A 131 12.89 -7.29 14.78
CA ASN A 131 14.09 -7.99 15.22
C ASN A 131 15.34 -7.27 14.66
N GLU A 132 16.53 -7.88 14.78
CA GLU A 132 17.78 -7.23 14.35
C GLU A 132 17.84 -6.95 12.85
N LYS A 133 17.08 -7.67 12.03
CA LYS A 133 17.09 -7.56 10.56
C LYS A 133 15.73 -7.21 9.95
N LEU A 134 14.64 -7.15 10.75
CA LEU A 134 13.30 -6.82 10.28
C LEU A 134 12.81 -5.52 10.91
N HIS A 135 12.60 -4.52 10.07
CA HIS A 135 11.94 -3.28 10.40
C HIS A 135 10.56 -3.23 9.75
N LEU A 136 9.61 -2.61 10.41
CA LEU A 136 8.28 -2.31 9.89
C LEU A 136 8.14 -0.80 9.72
N VAL A 137 7.60 -0.36 8.60
CA VAL A 137 7.11 1.01 8.38
C VAL A 137 5.63 0.91 8.07
N THR A 138 4.80 1.59 8.83
CA THR A 138 3.34 1.57 8.67
C THR A 138 2.85 2.96 8.28
N GLY A 139 2.00 3.05 7.26
CA GLY A 139 1.18 4.22 6.98
C GLY A 139 -0.19 4.09 7.64
N LEU A 140 -0.72 5.19 8.17
CA LEU A 140 -2.07 5.26 8.74
C LEU A 140 -2.76 6.52 8.23
N LEU A 141 -3.93 6.36 7.65
CA LEU A 141 -4.74 7.47 7.17
C LEU A 141 -5.37 8.21 8.35
N GLU A 142 -5.50 9.54 8.24
CA GLU A 142 -6.22 10.36 9.23
C GLU A 142 -7.72 10.05 9.19
N GLU A 143 -8.39 10.08 10.33
CA GLU A 143 -9.83 9.83 10.41
C GLU A 143 -10.63 10.79 9.52
N GLY A 144 -11.48 10.23 8.66
CA GLY A 144 -12.30 11.00 7.71
C GLY A 144 -11.56 11.48 6.45
N GLU A 145 -10.29 11.11 6.26
CA GLU A 145 -9.59 11.33 5.00
C GLU A 145 -9.83 10.15 4.03
N GLU A 146 -10.10 10.47 2.77
CA GLU A 146 -10.37 9.47 1.72
C GLU A 146 -9.19 9.28 0.75
N ARG A 147 -8.18 10.17 0.80
CA ARG A 147 -7.04 10.15 -0.12
C ARG A 147 -5.87 9.37 0.45
N SER A 148 -5.86 8.07 0.21
CA SER A 148 -4.82 7.15 0.69
C SER A 148 -3.45 7.39 0.04
N TYR A 149 -3.42 7.87 -1.23
CA TYR A 149 -2.21 8.02 -2.04
C TYR A 149 -1.07 8.82 -1.37
N PRO A 150 -1.30 10.00 -0.74
CA PRO A 150 -0.22 10.77 -0.08
C PRO A 150 0.42 10.01 1.07
N THR A 151 -0.38 9.28 1.86
CA THR A 151 0.09 8.50 3.01
C THR A 151 0.87 7.27 2.55
N VAL A 152 0.42 6.58 1.51
CA VAL A 152 1.19 5.49 0.87
C VAL A 152 2.55 5.98 0.36
N LEU A 153 2.59 7.15 -0.32
CA LEU A 153 3.86 7.74 -0.76
C LEU A 153 4.77 8.14 0.40
N ALA A 154 4.22 8.63 1.50
CA ALA A 154 4.99 8.99 2.68
C ALA A 154 5.61 7.74 3.33
N ALA A 155 4.84 6.67 3.52
CA ALA A 155 5.32 5.39 4.03
C ALA A 155 6.42 4.81 3.12
N ARG A 156 6.20 4.81 1.79
CA ARG A 156 7.22 4.41 0.81
C ARG A 156 8.50 5.23 0.94
N ARG A 157 8.42 6.56 0.94
CA ARG A 157 9.59 7.45 1.06
C ARG A 157 10.36 7.24 2.36
N ARG A 158 9.65 7.00 3.45
CA ARG A 158 10.24 6.71 4.75
C ARG A 158 10.98 5.38 4.73
N ALA A 159 10.33 4.32 4.25
CA ALA A 159 10.92 3.00 4.13
C ALA A 159 12.18 2.98 3.25
N MET A 160 12.16 3.68 2.12
CA MET A 160 13.30 3.73 1.19
C MET A 160 14.52 4.49 1.73
N LYS A 161 14.40 5.21 2.84
CA LYS A 161 15.55 5.81 3.56
C LYS A 161 16.25 4.82 4.49
N ILE A 162 15.60 3.71 4.83
CA ILE A 162 16.18 2.66 5.68
C ILE A 162 17.02 1.74 4.79
N ASP A 163 18.31 1.61 5.11
CA ASP A 163 19.20 0.72 4.37
C ASP A 163 18.83 -0.76 4.61
N ALA A 164 18.39 -1.42 3.55
CA ALA A 164 17.96 -2.81 3.58
C ALA A 164 18.22 -3.52 2.26
N ASP A 165 18.38 -4.83 2.34
CA ASP A 165 18.59 -5.68 1.16
C ASP A 165 17.26 -5.87 0.41
N ILE A 166 16.14 -5.89 1.17
CA ILE A 166 14.78 -6.09 0.65
C ILE A 166 13.82 -5.06 1.27
N HIS A 167 13.06 -4.38 0.42
CA HIS A 167 11.87 -3.62 0.80
C HIS A 167 10.64 -4.39 0.31
N LEU A 168 9.87 -4.93 1.23
CA LEU A 168 8.66 -5.72 0.97
C LEU A 168 7.43 -4.89 1.31
N PHE A 169 6.57 -4.67 0.33
CA PHE A 169 5.37 -3.86 0.48
C PHE A 169 4.13 -4.75 0.59
N ASP A 170 3.32 -4.57 1.61
CA ASP A 170 1.93 -5.05 1.67
C ASP A 170 0.99 -3.92 1.26
N THR A 171 0.08 -4.17 0.31
CA THR A 171 -0.75 -3.12 -0.26
C THR A 171 -2.20 -3.23 0.15
N MET A 172 -2.89 -2.09 0.10
CA MET A 172 -4.34 -2.06 0.05
C MET A 172 -4.86 -2.95 -1.10
N PRO A 173 -6.10 -3.45 -0.98
CA PRO A 173 -6.75 -4.17 -2.07
C PRO A 173 -7.07 -3.24 -3.26
N GLY A 174 -7.21 -3.85 -4.45
CA GLY A 174 -7.69 -3.16 -5.64
C GLY A 174 -6.59 -2.73 -6.61
N THR A 175 -6.93 -1.81 -7.52
CA THR A 175 -6.08 -1.35 -8.63
C THR A 175 -5.98 0.17 -8.73
N GLY A 176 -6.27 0.87 -7.63
CA GLY A 176 -6.25 2.33 -7.58
C GLY A 176 -4.84 2.94 -7.57
N ASN A 177 -4.77 4.27 -7.59
CA ASN A 177 -3.50 5.02 -7.61
C ASN A 177 -2.60 4.71 -6.40
N HIS A 178 -3.18 4.45 -5.24
CA HIS A 178 -2.46 4.06 -4.04
C HIS A 178 -1.74 2.70 -4.21
N VAL A 179 -2.39 1.72 -4.88
CA VAL A 179 -1.75 0.44 -5.23
C VAL A 179 -0.65 0.67 -6.27
N ALA A 180 -0.92 1.45 -7.32
CA ALA A 180 0.08 1.78 -8.33
C ALA A 180 1.33 2.42 -7.69
N ALA A 181 1.15 3.36 -6.74
CA ALA A 181 2.26 3.98 -6.00
C ALA A 181 3.05 2.98 -5.15
N ALA A 182 2.38 2.00 -4.55
CA ALA A 182 3.04 0.97 -3.77
C ALA A 182 3.83 -0.02 -4.65
N ILE A 183 3.31 -0.42 -5.82
CA ILE A 183 3.95 -1.40 -6.72
C ILE A 183 5.00 -0.81 -7.67
N GLU A 184 4.99 0.50 -7.89
CA GLU A 184 5.95 1.19 -8.77
C GLU A 184 7.40 0.80 -8.42
N ASP A 185 8.24 0.54 -9.43
CA ASP A 185 9.64 0.09 -9.32
C ASP A 185 9.84 -1.27 -8.62
N SER A 186 8.80 -2.06 -8.43
CA SER A 186 8.95 -3.42 -7.90
C SER A 186 9.65 -4.33 -8.91
N LYS A 187 10.65 -5.06 -8.46
CA LYS A 187 11.30 -6.10 -9.27
C LYS A 187 10.34 -7.27 -9.54
N ILE A 188 9.51 -7.56 -8.54
CA ILE A 188 8.49 -8.62 -8.59
C ILE A 188 7.27 -8.14 -7.81
N VAL A 189 6.08 -8.46 -8.33
CA VAL A 189 4.82 -8.30 -7.63
C VAL A 189 4.18 -9.67 -7.42
N ILE A 190 3.86 -9.99 -6.17
CA ILE A 190 3.17 -11.23 -5.76
C ILE A 190 1.68 -10.91 -5.63
N ALA A 191 0.88 -11.39 -6.57
CA ALA A 191 -0.57 -11.27 -6.55
C ALA A 191 -1.17 -12.43 -5.74
N VAL A 192 -1.84 -12.12 -4.63
CA VAL A 192 -2.51 -13.11 -3.79
C VAL A 192 -3.97 -13.20 -4.19
N SER A 193 -4.43 -14.40 -4.54
CA SER A 193 -5.81 -14.69 -4.95
C SER A 193 -6.37 -15.91 -4.20
N GLU A 194 -7.67 -16.14 -4.33
CA GLU A 194 -8.39 -17.30 -3.80
C GLU A 194 -9.12 -18.03 -4.93
N PRO A 195 -9.36 -19.35 -4.84
CA PRO A 195 -10.07 -20.13 -5.85
C PRO A 195 -11.59 -19.88 -5.80
N THR A 196 -11.99 -18.66 -6.11
CA THR A 196 -13.38 -18.22 -6.16
C THR A 196 -13.61 -17.39 -7.43
N PRO A 197 -14.84 -17.32 -7.97
CA PRO A 197 -15.13 -16.51 -9.17
C PRO A 197 -14.73 -15.02 -8.97
N LEU A 198 -14.90 -14.49 -7.77
CA LEU A 198 -14.47 -13.12 -7.46
C LEU A 198 -12.94 -13.01 -7.42
N GLY A 199 -12.25 -14.01 -6.84
CA GLY A 199 -10.79 -14.09 -6.84
C GLY A 199 -10.20 -14.14 -8.24
N GLU A 200 -10.81 -14.89 -9.17
CA GLU A 200 -10.43 -14.95 -10.58
C GLU A 200 -10.54 -13.57 -11.26
N HIS A 201 -11.69 -12.92 -11.09
CA HIS A 201 -11.94 -11.59 -11.65
C HIS A 201 -10.90 -10.58 -11.14
N ASP A 202 -10.69 -10.55 -9.84
CA ASP A 202 -9.78 -9.61 -9.18
C ASP A 202 -8.32 -9.87 -9.55
N LEU A 203 -7.92 -11.15 -9.67
CA LEU A 203 -6.60 -11.52 -10.17
C LEU A 203 -6.38 -10.98 -11.58
N GLU A 204 -7.35 -11.15 -12.48
CA GLU A 204 -7.25 -10.64 -13.84
C GLU A 204 -7.10 -9.12 -13.88
N MET A 205 -7.82 -8.39 -13.01
CA MET A 205 -7.70 -6.93 -12.92
C MET A 205 -6.30 -6.49 -12.46
N ILE A 206 -5.73 -7.17 -11.47
CA ILE A 206 -4.35 -6.91 -11.01
C ILE A 206 -3.35 -7.21 -12.12
N LEU A 207 -3.45 -8.36 -12.78
CA LEU A 207 -2.51 -8.73 -13.85
C LEU A 207 -2.58 -7.77 -15.05
N LYS A 208 -3.77 -7.26 -15.41
CA LYS A 208 -3.92 -6.18 -16.40
C LYS A 208 -3.18 -4.90 -15.99
N LEU A 209 -3.23 -4.53 -14.71
CA LEU A 209 -2.49 -3.39 -14.20
C LEU A 209 -0.98 -3.63 -14.29
N LEU A 210 -0.50 -4.80 -13.87
CA LEU A 210 0.92 -5.16 -13.91
C LEU A 210 1.48 -5.22 -15.33
N GLU A 211 0.70 -5.75 -16.28
CA GLU A 211 1.04 -5.75 -17.70
C GLU A 211 1.23 -4.31 -18.24
N LYS A 212 0.29 -3.39 -17.94
CA LYS A 212 0.40 -1.98 -18.32
C LYS A 212 1.64 -1.31 -17.73
N LEU A 213 2.01 -1.68 -16.51
CA LEU A 213 3.19 -1.16 -15.82
C LEU A 213 4.48 -1.92 -16.18
N LYS A 214 4.40 -2.96 -17.02
CA LYS A 214 5.51 -3.82 -17.44
C LYS A 214 6.24 -4.46 -16.24
N LEU A 215 5.50 -4.86 -15.22
CA LEU A 215 6.02 -5.47 -14.00
C LEU A 215 5.85 -6.99 -14.06
N LYS A 216 6.86 -7.71 -13.55
CA LYS A 216 6.82 -9.17 -13.43
C LYS A 216 5.85 -9.57 -12.33
N ALA A 217 4.92 -10.48 -12.66
CA ALA A 217 3.91 -10.99 -11.75
C ALA A 217 4.19 -12.43 -11.34
N TRP A 218 4.12 -12.70 -10.05
CA TRP A 218 3.96 -14.02 -9.46
C TRP A 218 2.59 -14.12 -8.80
N ILE A 219 2.03 -15.32 -8.74
CA ILE A 219 0.72 -15.57 -8.16
C ILE A 219 0.87 -16.54 -7.00
N VAL A 220 0.22 -16.23 -5.89
CA VAL A 220 0.02 -17.13 -4.75
C VAL A 220 -1.49 -17.37 -4.62
N ILE A 221 -1.90 -18.63 -4.69
CA ILE A 221 -3.29 -19.03 -4.45
C ILE A 221 -3.41 -19.38 -2.97
N ASN A 222 -4.09 -18.54 -2.23
CA ASN A 222 -4.41 -18.80 -0.83
C ASN A 222 -5.73 -19.57 -0.71
N ARG A 223 -5.88 -20.38 0.35
CA ARG A 223 -7.03 -21.26 0.55
C ARG A 223 -7.27 -22.15 -0.68
N SER A 224 -6.20 -22.69 -1.24
CA SER A 224 -6.19 -23.40 -2.52
C SER A 224 -7.08 -24.65 -2.57
N ASP A 225 -7.45 -25.18 -1.42
CA ASP A 225 -8.33 -26.34 -1.21
C ASP A 225 -9.83 -26.01 -1.23
N LEU A 226 -10.22 -24.72 -1.30
CA LEU A 226 -11.63 -24.31 -1.31
C LEU A 226 -12.30 -24.40 -2.69
N GLY A 227 -11.56 -24.57 -3.78
CA GLY A 227 -12.12 -24.60 -5.11
C GLY A 227 -11.16 -25.03 -6.21
N ASP A 228 -11.64 -25.07 -7.44
CA ASP A 228 -10.83 -25.37 -8.62
C ASP A 228 -9.99 -24.16 -9.04
N ILE A 229 -8.71 -24.38 -9.32
CA ILE A 229 -7.76 -23.33 -9.76
C ILE A 229 -7.50 -23.34 -11.27
N THR A 230 -8.27 -24.13 -12.05
CA THR A 230 -8.08 -24.25 -13.51
C THR A 230 -8.19 -22.90 -14.20
N ASN A 231 -9.14 -22.06 -13.81
CA ASN A 231 -9.28 -20.71 -14.36
C ASN A 231 -8.12 -19.81 -13.94
N HIS A 232 -7.61 -19.92 -12.72
CA HIS A 232 -6.41 -19.18 -12.27
C HIS A 232 -5.19 -19.52 -13.14
N LYS A 233 -5.00 -20.81 -13.49
CA LYS A 233 -3.95 -21.26 -14.40
C LYS A 233 -4.10 -20.65 -15.79
N ARG A 234 -5.32 -20.62 -16.35
CA ARG A 234 -5.60 -19.98 -17.65
C ARG A 234 -5.34 -18.46 -17.62
N ILE A 235 -5.72 -17.79 -16.53
CA ILE A 235 -5.44 -16.37 -16.34
C ILE A 235 -3.93 -16.15 -16.23
N ALA A 236 -3.20 -16.96 -15.46
CA ALA A 236 -1.76 -16.89 -15.34
C ALA A 236 -1.06 -17.00 -16.71
N GLU A 237 -1.41 -18.02 -17.49
CA GLU A 237 -0.90 -18.22 -18.86
C GLU A 237 -1.17 -17.01 -19.76
N LYS A 238 -2.40 -16.48 -19.73
CA LYS A 238 -2.82 -15.33 -20.53
C LYS A 238 -1.94 -14.08 -20.32
N TYR A 239 -1.48 -13.86 -19.09
CA TYR A 239 -0.67 -12.69 -18.71
C TYR A 239 0.82 -13.01 -18.52
N GLY A 240 1.27 -14.23 -18.86
CA GLY A 240 2.66 -14.64 -18.67
C GLY A 240 3.11 -14.62 -17.21
N ALA A 241 2.17 -14.78 -16.27
CA ALA A 241 2.43 -14.83 -14.85
C ALA A 241 2.65 -16.29 -14.38
N GLU A 242 3.36 -16.48 -13.28
CA GLU A 242 3.67 -17.80 -12.73
C GLU A 242 2.96 -18.01 -11.39
N ILE A 243 2.22 -19.12 -11.23
CA ILE A 243 1.72 -19.56 -9.92
C ILE A 243 2.90 -20.20 -9.19
N ILE A 244 3.39 -19.51 -8.15
CA ILE A 244 4.59 -19.92 -7.42
C ILE A 244 4.28 -20.72 -6.15
N ALA A 245 3.06 -20.62 -5.62
CA ALA A 245 2.64 -21.36 -4.44
C ALA A 245 1.11 -21.48 -4.35
N GLU A 246 0.70 -22.57 -3.73
CA GLU A 246 -0.67 -22.86 -3.32
C GLU A 246 -0.67 -23.09 -1.82
N ILE A 247 -1.39 -22.24 -1.08
CA ILE A 247 -1.49 -22.28 0.38
C ILE A 247 -2.87 -22.84 0.74
N PRO A 248 -2.98 -24.05 1.28
CA PRO A 248 -4.28 -24.58 1.70
C PRO A 248 -4.79 -23.90 2.96
N THR A 249 -6.07 -24.08 3.27
CA THR A 249 -6.61 -23.69 4.57
C THR A 249 -5.89 -24.44 5.69
N SER A 250 -5.62 -23.76 6.80
CA SER A 250 -4.82 -24.34 7.87
C SER A 250 -5.19 -23.74 9.22
N ASP A 251 -5.44 -24.61 10.20
CA ASP A 251 -5.62 -24.21 11.61
C ASP A 251 -4.38 -23.49 12.17
N GLU A 252 -3.18 -23.83 11.65
CA GLU A 252 -1.93 -23.15 12.04
C GLU A 252 -1.98 -21.67 11.64
N ILE A 253 -2.47 -21.35 10.41
CA ILE A 253 -2.64 -19.97 9.97
C ILE A 253 -3.67 -19.24 10.84
N VAL A 254 -4.81 -19.86 11.12
CA VAL A 254 -5.87 -19.25 11.94
C VAL A 254 -5.35 -18.95 13.35
N LYS A 255 -4.71 -19.92 14.00
CA LYS A 255 -4.14 -19.74 15.34
C LYS A 255 -3.04 -18.66 15.35
N SER A 256 -2.18 -18.68 14.36
CA SER A 256 -1.11 -17.68 14.16
C SER A 256 -1.70 -16.27 14.02
N TYR A 257 -2.70 -16.11 13.15
CA TYR A 257 -3.40 -14.84 12.92
C TYR A 257 -4.02 -14.29 14.21
N VAL A 258 -4.76 -15.14 14.95
CA VAL A 258 -5.39 -14.74 16.24
C VAL A 258 -4.35 -14.37 17.30
N SER A 259 -3.17 -15.00 17.24
CA SER A 259 -2.08 -14.74 18.22
C SER A 259 -1.20 -13.54 17.83
N GLY A 260 -1.37 -12.95 16.65
CA GLY A 260 -0.50 -11.87 16.16
C GLY A 260 0.96 -12.30 15.96
N VAL A 261 1.20 -13.57 15.61
CA VAL A 261 2.54 -14.14 15.43
C VAL A 261 2.60 -14.84 14.07
N PRO A 262 3.59 -14.57 13.21
CA PRO A 262 3.71 -15.25 11.93
C PRO A 262 3.70 -16.78 12.06
N VAL A 263 2.99 -17.49 11.16
CA VAL A 263 2.88 -18.96 11.23
C VAL A 263 4.25 -19.63 11.15
N VAL A 264 5.17 -19.07 10.39
CA VAL A 264 6.55 -19.55 10.23
C VAL A 264 7.37 -19.44 11.50
N LYS A 265 7.02 -18.51 12.39
CA LYS A 265 7.62 -18.38 13.74
C LYS A 265 6.94 -19.30 14.75
N MET A 266 5.61 -19.39 14.69
CA MET A 266 4.83 -20.16 15.66
C MET A 266 4.91 -21.67 15.42
N TYR A 267 4.93 -22.08 14.14
CA TYR A 267 4.99 -23.48 13.70
C TYR A 267 6.14 -23.69 12.70
N PRO A 268 7.41 -23.56 13.13
CA PRO A 268 8.54 -23.54 12.20
C PRO A 268 8.75 -24.86 11.43
N GLN A 269 8.17 -25.95 11.87
CA GLN A 269 8.23 -27.26 11.20
C GLN A 269 6.88 -27.62 10.54
N GLY A 270 5.90 -26.72 10.55
CA GLY A 270 4.58 -26.94 9.99
C GLY A 270 4.60 -27.03 8.46
N VAL A 271 3.62 -27.75 7.90
CA VAL A 271 3.46 -27.85 6.43
C VAL A 271 3.28 -26.48 5.80
N THR A 272 2.47 -25.63 6.43
CA THR A 272 2.22 -24.27 5.96
C THR A 272 3.49 -23.42 5.97
N ALA A 273 4.33 -23.53 7.00
CA ALA A 273 5.60 -22.83 7.08
C ALA A 273 6.56 -23.22 5.93
N ASN A 274 6.52 -24.47 5.47
CA ASN A 274 7.33 -24.93 4.34
C ASN A 274 6.90 -24.26 3.02
N VAL A 275 5.58 -24.03 2.81
CA VAL A 275 5.10 -23.31 1.62
C VAL A 275 5.67 -21.88 1.60
N PHE A 276 5.65 -21.16 2.71
CA PHE A 276 6.24 -19.82 2.79
C PHE A 276 7.76 -19.83 2.57
N ARG A 277 8.47 -20.88 3.02
CA ARG A 277 9.92 -21.03 2.75
C ARG A 277 10.20 -21.24 1.26
N GLU A 278 9.36 -21.98 0.54
CA GLU A 278 9.52 -22.12 -0.90
C GLU A 278 9.30 -20.78 -1.63
N ILE A 279 8.32 -19.97 -1.20
CA ILE A 279 8.16 -18.60 -1.72
C ILE A 279 9.42 -17.77 -1.45
N ALA A 280 9.96 -17.81 -0.23
CA ALA A 280 11.17 -17.08 0.13
C ALA A 280 12.39 -17.51 -0.70
N LYS A 281 12.59 -18.82 -0.93
CA LYS A 281 13.66 -19.34 -1.82
C LYS A 281 13.52 -18.81 -3.25
N ARG A 282 12.31 -18.73 -3.78
CA ARG A 282 12.05 -18.12 -5.09
C ARG A 282 12.44 -16.65 -5.13
N VAL A 283 12.14 -15.92 -4.08
CA VAL A 283 12.54 -14.51 -3.92
C VAL A 283 14.07 -14.40 -3.88
N GLU A 284 14.75 -15.21 -3.06
CA GLU A 284 16.22 -15.25 -2.97
C GLU A 284 16.86 -15.61 -4.32
N GLY A 285 16.24 -16.49 -5.10
CA GLY A 285 16.74 -16.90 -6.42
C GLY A 285 16.74 -15.81 -7.50
N VAL A 286 16.11 -14.66 -7.24
CA VAL A 286 16.04 -13.52 -8.18
C VAL A 286 16.69 -12.25 -7.61
N MET A 287 17.33 -12.32 -6.43
CA MET A 287 18.12 -11.23 -5.86
C MET A 287 19.40 -11.02 -6.66
#